data_9dc65c99a17150f12859acd64d8e2e85
#
_entry.id   9dc65c99a17150f12859acd64d8e2e85
#
_cell.length_a   1.000
_cell.length_b   1.000
_cell.length_c   1.000
_cell.angle_alpha   90.00
_cell.angle_beta   90.00
_cell.angle_gamma   90.00
#
_symmetry.space_group_name_H-M   'P 1'
#
loop_
_entity.id
_entity.type
_entity.pdbx_description
1 polymer ?
#
loop_
_entity_poly.entity_id
_entity_poly.type
_entity_poly.pdbx_seq_one_letter_code
_entity_poly.pdbx_strand_id
1 'polypeptide(L)'
;MIRVVDLSTIKSILPKVDLISEIENGFAAYSNGDVIVPPIGELNFDSPPGSVHIKYGYIKNDNIYVIKIASGFYQNSAIGLPTGNGMMIVFDKQTGAPIAVLNDECYLTDVRTAIAGAICAKYLAPKNIKKIGIIGTGVQARMQLQYLKEVVDCKETIVWGRSSDALVTYKNDMNESGFIITTTTNIDEVINNCQLIVTCTASERSLIKSLKKGTHVTAMGSDTILKQELDSSVLLNADFIISDSLSQSHERGEIHHALKDGLSINRVIAVSYTHLRAHETDSYLVCRLLRE
;
A
#
# COMPACT_ATOMS: atom_id res chain seq x y z
N MET A 1 34.26 -5.75 3.31
CA MET A 1 33.82 -4.33 3.38
C MET A 1 32.32 -4.31 3.10
N ILE A 2 31.50 -3.67 3.96
CA ILE A 2 30.06 -3.54 3.76
C ILE A 2 29.82 -2.60 2.55
N ARG A 3 28.92 -2.99 1.63
CA ARG A 3 28.56 -2.18 0.48
C ARG A 3 27.45 -1.20 0.90
N VAL A 4 27.64 0.09 0.67
CA VAL A 4 26.60 1.11 0.83
C VAL A 4 26.06 1.46 -0.55
N VAL A 5 24.73 1.34 -0.71
CA VAL A 5 24.01 1.64 -1.95
C VAL A 5 23.08 2.80 -1.68
N ASP A 6 23.29 3.91 -2.35
CA ASP A 6 22.49 5.12 -2.20
C ASP A 6 21.19 5.08 -3.03
N LEU A 7 20.28 6.02 -2.75
CA LEU A 7 19.00 6.13 -3.42
C LEU A 7 19.12 6.30 -4.94
N SER A 8 20.14 7.03 -5.41
CA SER A 8 20.35 7.28 -6.84
C SER A 8 20.68 5.99 -7.58
N THR A 9 21.55 5.18 -6.99
CA THR A 9 21.92 3.85 -7.49
C THR A 9 20.71 2.91 -7.48
N ILE A 10 19.95 2.89 -6.37
CA ILE A 10 18.71 2.09 -6.26
C ILE A 10 17.74 2.45 -7.39
N LYS A 11 17.44 3.73 -7.58
CA LYS A 11 16.54 4.21 -8.66
C LYS A 11 17.03 3.85 -10.07
N SER A 12 18.34 3.76 -10.29
CA SER A 12 18.90 3.38 -11.59
C SER A 12 18.81 1.87 -11.89
N ILE A 13 18.78 1.05 -10.85
CA ILE A 13 18.75 -0.41 -10.96
C ILE A 13 17.30 -0.93 -10.99
N LEU A 14 16.44 -0.35 -10.18
CA LEU A 14 15.08 -0.84 -9.93
C LEU A 14 14.25 -1.07 -11.21
N PRO A 15 14.27 -0.19 -12.24
CA PRO A 15 13.55 -0.41 -13.50
C PRO A 15 14.01 -1.63 -14.31
N LYS A 16 15.13 -2.26 -13.94
CA LYS A 16 15.67 -3.45 -14.62
C LYS A 16 15.19 -4.75 -13.97
N VAL A 17 14.45 -4.67 -12.88
CA VAL A 17 13.92 -5.79 -12.11
C VAL A 17 12.42 -5.90 -12.37
N ASP A 18 11.93 -7.10 -12.62
CA ASP A 18 10.50 -7.38 -12.67
C ASP A 18 9.93 -7.40 -11.24
N LEU A 19 9.67 -6.19 -10.73
CA LEU A 19 9.27 -5.98 -9.35
C LEU A 19 7.90 -6.59 -9.03
N ILE A 20 6.98 -6.64 -9.99
CA ILE A 20 5.65 -7.21 -9.77
C ILE A 20 5.79 -8.70 -9.51
N SER A 21 6.50 -9.42 -10.37
CA SER A 21 6.72 -10.86 -10.18
C SER A 21 7.49 -11.16 -8.88
N GLU A 22 8.50 -10.36 -8.54
CA GLU A 22 9.26 -10.56 -7.29
C GLU A 22 8.40 -10.37 -6.04
N ILE A 23 7.54 -9.35 -6.01
CA ILE A 23 6.63 -9.11 -4.89
C ILE A 23 5.52 -10.18 -4.85
N GLU A 24 4.98 -10.62 -5.99
CA GLU A 24 4.05 -11.74 -6.07
C GLU A 24 4.65 -13.02 -5.47
N ASN A 25 5.90 -13.35 -5.83
CA ASN A 25 6.63 -14.48 -5.28
C ASN A 25 6.81 -14.36 -3.75
N GLY A 26 7.08 -13.14 -3.26
CA GLY A 26 7.15 -12.85 -1.84
C GLY A 26 5.82 -13.12 -1.11
N PHE A 27 4.69 -12.67 -1.66
CA PHE A 27 3.37 -12.98 -1.12
C PHE A 27 3.05 -14.48 -1.15
N ALA A 28 3.42 -15.18 -2.24
CA ALA A 28 3.26 -16.62 -2.33
C ALA A 28 4.08 -17.36 -1.26
N ALA A 29 5.33 -16.99 -1.08
CA ALA A 29 6.21 -17.56 -0.06
C ALA A 29 5.66 -17.31 1.35
N TYR A 30 5.15 -16.09 1.64
CA TYR A 30 4.51 -15.77 2.92
C TYR A 30 3.28 -16.66 3.17
N SER A 31 2.41 -16.78 2.18
CA SER A 31 1.18 -17.58 2.28
C SER A 31 1.46 -19.09 2.47
N ASN A 32 2.56 -19.57 1.91
CA ASN A 32 2.98 -20.97 2.06
C ASN A 32 3.69 -21.24 3.41
N GLY A 33 3.91 -20.22 4.24
CA GLY A 33 4.64 -20.35 5.49
C GLY A 33 6.16 -20.46 5.30
N ASP A 34 6.68 -20.06 4.15
CA ASP A 34 8.12 -20.08 3.83
C ASP A 34 8.85 -18.80 4.24
N VAL A 35 8.12 -17.84 4.79
CA VAL A 35 8.69 -16.57 5.30
C VAL A 35 8.63 -16.55 6.82
N ILE A 36 9.71 -16.12 7.45
CA ILE A 36 9.78 -15.87 8.88
C ILE A 36 9.84 -14.36 9.08
N VAL A 37 8.77 -13.80 9.67
CA VAL A 37 8.66 -12.37 10.02
C VAL A 37 8.28 -12.28 11.50
N PRO A 38 9.22 -11.91 12.38
CA PRO A 38 8.93 -11.66 13.79
C PRO A 38 8.02 -10.43 14.01
N PRO A 39 7.50 -10.23 15.22
CA PRO A 39 6.76 -9.03 15.58
C PRO A 39 7.55 -7.75 15.28
N ILE A 40 6.83 -6.69 14.91
CA ILE A 40 7.39 -5.38 14.56
C ILE A 40 7.98 -4.73 15.81
N GLY A 41 9.23 -4.25 15.70
CA GLY A 41 9.79 -3.31 16.67
C GLY A 41 9.23 -1.91 16.38
N GLU A 42 8.70 -1.24 17.40
CA GLU A 42 8.10 0.08 17.26
C GLU A 42 8.63 1.04 18.31
N LEU A 43 9.02 2.24 17.86
CA LEU A 43 9.37 3.37 18.72
C LEU A 43 8.45 4.53 18.39
N ASN A 44 7.78 5.07 19.39
CA ASN A 44 6.90 6.23 19.25
C ASN A 44 7.52 7.43 19.98
N PHE A 45 7.44 8.60 19.36
CA PHE A 45 7.97 9.86 19.89
C PHE A 45 6.82 10.85 20.06
N ASP A 46 6.75 11.48 21.20
CA ASP A 46 5.71 12.45 21.54
C ASP A 46 6.06 13.87 21.05
N SER A 47 7.35 14.24 21.07
CA SER A 47 7.79 15.58 20.71
C SER A 47 9.20 15.59 20.06
N PRO A 48 9.31 15.89 18.77
CA PRO A 48 8.20 16.00 17.80
C PRO A 48 7.50 14.64 17.59
N PRO A 49 6.18 14.63 17.33
CA PRO A 49 5.46 13.38 17.12
C PRO A 49 5.98 12.64 15.89
N GLY A 50 6.27 11.38 16.07
CA GLY A 50 6.82 10.52 15.03
C GLY A 50 6.91 9.06 15.46
N SER A 51 7.21 8.20 14.52
CA SER A 51 7.39 6.76 14.79
C SER A 51 8.53 6.18 13.98
N VAL A 52 9.14 5.11 14.52
CA VAL A 52 10.12 4.27 13.81
C VAL A 52 9.65 2.83 13.90
N HIS A 53 9.57 2.18 12.75
CA HIS A 53 9.23 0.76 12.65
C HIS A 53 10.45 -0.03 12.21
N ILE A 54 10.81 -1.06 12.97
CA ILE A 54 11.89 -2.00 12.67
C ILE A 54 11.25 -3.33 12.28
N LYS A 55 11.43 -3.72 11.03
CA LYS A 55 10.88 -4.97 10.48
C LYS A 55 12.02 -5.81 9.96
N TYR A 56 11.97 -7.10 10.24
CA TYR A 56 13.04 -8.01 9.87
C TYR A 56 12.48 -9.39 9.56
N GLY A 57 13.18 -10.10 8.70
CA GLY A 57 12.76 -11.44 8.31
C GLY A 57 13.61 -12.03 7.20
N TYR A 58 13.24 -13.25 6.82
CA TYR A 58 13.89 -13.97 5.73
C TYR A 58 12.94 -14.99 5.08
N ILE A 59 13.23 -15.32 3.83
CA ILE A 59 12.61 -16.44 3.12
C ILE A 59 13.45 -17.69 3.40
N LYS A 60 12.82 -18.83 3.76
CA LYS A 60 13.51 -20.04 4.24
C LYS A 60 14.60 -20.54 3.29
N ASN A 61 14.35 -20.48 1.99
CA ASN A 61 15.27 -20.97 0.95
C ASN A 61 16.19 -19.87 0.38
N ASP A 62 16.14 -18.65 0.92
CA ASP A 62 17.02 -17.57 0.51
C ASP A 62 18.35 -17.60 1.29
N ASN A 63 19.37 -16.96 0.74
CA ASN A 63 20.71 -16.86 1.36
C ASN A 63 20.89 -15.61 2.22
N ILE A 64 19.89 -14.73 2.26
CA ILE A 64 19.95 -13.47 3.00
C ILE A 64 18.82 -13.36 4.01
N TYR A 65 19.03 -12.48 5.00
CA TYR A 65 17.95 -11.88 5.76
C TYR A 65 18.08 -10.35 5.74
N VAL A 66 16.97 -9.66 5.99
CA VAL A 66 16.90 -8.21 5.87
C VAL A 66 16.36 -7.61 7.17
N ILE A 67 16.94 -6.49 7.58
CA ILE A 67 16.39 -5.62 8.63
C ILE A 67 16.05 -4.29 7.95
N LYS A 68 14.77 -3.91 7.99
CA LYS A 68 14.28 -2.63 7.50
C LYS A 68 14.00 -1.70 8.67
N ILE A 69 14.48 -0.48 8.59
CA ILE A 69 14.19 0.61 9.52
C ILE A 69 13.46 1.69 8.71
N ALA A 70 12.24 2.04 9.10
CA ALA A 70 11.46 3.07 8.45
C ALA A 70 10.88 4.02 9.50
N SER A 71 11.02 5.32 9.28
CA SER A 71 10.53 6.36 10.19
C SER A 71 9.49 7.24 9.49
N GLY A 72 8.54 7.75 10.28
CA GLY A 72 7.53 8.70 9.86
C GLY A 72 7.46 9.88 10.84
N PHE A 73 7.77 11.09 10.36
CA PHE A 73 7.69 12.34 11.10
C PHE A 73 6.91 13.36 10.28
N TYR A 74 5.59 13.37 10.45
CA TYR A 74 4.68 14.14 9.58
C TYR A 74 4.86 15.65 9.67
N GLN A 75 5.40 16.18 10.77
CA GLN A 75 5.70 17.62 10.92
C GLN A 75 6.92 18.07 10.13
N ASN A 76 7.75 17.16 9.61
CA ASN A 76 8.91 17.48 8.78
C ASN A 76 8.55 18.30 7.55
N SER A 77 7.34 18.15 7.00
CA SER A 77 6.87 18.94 5.87
C SER A 77 6.84 20.44 6.16
N ALA A 78 6.62 20.85 7.42
CA ALA A 78 6.62 22.25 7.82
C ALA A 78 8.03 22.90 7.79
N ILE A 79 9.07 22.08 7.81
CA ILE A 79 10.49 22.53 7.77
C ILE A 79 11.18 22.09 6.46
N GLY A 80 10.40 21.70 5.45
CA GLY A 80 10.92 21.34 4.12
C GLY A 80 11.65 19.99 4.04
N LEU A 81 11.50 19.13 5.04
CA LEU A 81 12.09 17.78 5.05
C LEU A 81 11.06 16.71 4.67
N PRO A 82 11.52 15.56 4.13
CA PRO A 82 10.67 14.40 3.89
C PRO A 82 9.98 13.91 5.17
N THR A 83 8.72 13.53 5.06
CA THR A 83 7.96 12.96 6.20
C THR A 83 8.31 11.51 6.49
N GLY A 84 8.83 10.79 5.49
CA GLY A 84 9.33 9.41 5.64
C GLY A 84 10.83 9.37 5.38
N ASN A 85 11.53 8.49 6.11
CA ASN A 85 12.94 8.17 5.90
C ASN A 85 13.21 6.73 6.32
N GLY A 86 14.31 6.14 5.87
CA GLY A 86 14.62 4.76 6.25
C GLY A 86 15.80 4.18 5.49
N MET A 87 16.11 2.95 5.85
CA MET A 87 17.13 2.13 5.21
C MET A 87 16.86 0.64 5.40
N MET A 88 17.55 -0.18 4.60
CA MET A 88 17.56 -1.62 4.79
C MET A 88 18.98 -2.12 4.97
N ILE A 89 19.19 -3.09 5.85
CA ILE A 89 20.46 -3.76 6.05
C ILE A 89 20.30 -5.21 5.64
N VAL A 90 21.14 -5.65 4.72
CA VAL A 90 21.14 -7.00 4.17
C VAL A 90 22.28 -7.80 4.81
N PHE A 91 21.99 -9.01 5.27
CA PHE A 91 22.92 -9.91 5.92
C PHE A 91 22.98 -11.25 5.20
N ASP A 92 24.12 -11.88 5.25
CA ASP A 92 24.30 -13.30 4.90
C ASP A 92 23.63 -14.18 5.96
N LYS A 93 22.74 -15.06 5.55
CA LYS A 93 21.99 -15.92 6.47
C LYS A 93 22.85 -17.03 7.11
N GLN A 94 23.93 -17.44 6.46
CA GLN A 94 24.77 -18.53 6.96
C GLN A 94 25.77 -18.04 8.00
N THR A 95 26.30 -16.84 7.83
CA THR A 95 27.38 -16.30 8.67
C THR A 95 26.94 -15.19 9.60
N GLY A 96 25.76 -14.58 9.35
CA GLY A 96 25.32 -13.39 10.06
C GLY A 96 26.09 -12.11 9.68
N ALA A 97 26.98 -12.17 8.69
CA ALA A 97 27.78 -11.03 8.28
C ALA A 97 26.94 -9.98 7.53
N PRO A 98 27.05 -8.67 7.82
CA PRO A 98 26.39 -7.64 7.03
C PRO A 98 27.02 -7.55 5.64
N ILE A 99 26.19 -7.62 4.61
CA ILE A 99 26.57 -7.58 3.19
C ILE A 99 26.45 -6.15 2.64
N ALA A 100 25.29 -5.50 2.88
CA ALA A 100 25.00 -4.20 2.32
C ALA A 100 24.08 -3.38 3.22
N VAL A 101 24.20 -2.05 3.08
CA VAL A 101 23.22 -1.06 3.54
C VAL A 101 22.61 -0.40 2.32
N LEU A 102 21.28 -0.49 2.19
CA LEU A 102 20.53 0.22 1.17
C LEU A 102 19.99 1.50 1.82
N ASN A 103 20.63 2.63 1.53
CA ASN A 103 20.21 3.95 1.98
C ASN A 103 19.13 4.49 1.03
N ASP A 104 17.94 3.92 1.15
CA ASP A 104 16.83 4.12 0.20
C ASP A 104 15.90 5.28 0.57
N GLU A 105 16.10 5.92 1.71
CA GLU A 105 15.27 7.03 2.19
C GLU A 105 13.77 6.70 2.20
N CYS A 106 13.42 5.46 2.55
CA CYS A 106 12.06 4.89 2.51
C CYS A 106 11.50 4.58 1.09
N TYR A 107 12.24 4.86 0.02
CA TYR A 107 11.77 4.70 -1.35
C TYR A 107 11.34 3.25 -1.68
N LEU A 108 12.12 2.25 -1.28
CA LEU A 108 11.76 0.84 -1.48
C LEU A 108 10.50 0.44 -0.70
N THR A 109 10.28 1.05 0.46
CA THR A 109 9.03 0.88 1.22
C THR A 109 7.83 1.42 0.44
N ASP A 110 7.97 2.59 -0.17
CA ASP A 110 6.91 3.18 -0.99
C ASP A 110 6.65 2.38 -2.27
N VAL A 111 7.70 1.95 -2.95
CA VAL A 111 7.62 1.13 -4.18
C VAL A 111 6.89 -0.19 -3.90
N ARG A 112 7.34 -0.98 -2.90
CA ARG A 112 6.69 -2.27 -2.61
C ARG A 112 5.23 -2.10 -2.18
N THR A 113 4.90 -0.99 -1.52
CA THR A 113 3.53 -0.66 -1.12
C THR A 113 2.66 -0.40 -2.36
N ALA A 114 3.17 0.35 -3.32
CA ALA A 114 2.44 0.64 -4.55
C ALA A 114 2.26 -0.63 -5.42
N ILE A 115 3.28 -1.46 -5.51
CA ILE A 115 3.21 -2.74 -6.24
C ILE A 115 2.19 -3.68 -5.59
N ALA A 116 2.15 -3.74 -4.27
CA ALA A 116 1.17 -4.55 -3.56
C ALA A 116 -0.27 -4.13 -3.93
N GLY A 117 -0.55 -2.82 -4.01
CA GLY A 117 -1.84 -2.32 -4.52
C GLY A 117 -2.11 -2.69 -5.97
N ALA A 118 -1.11 -2.64 -6.84
CA ALA A 118 -1.22 -3.07 -8.23
C ALA A 118 -1.52 -4.59 -8.33
N ILE A 119 -0.85 -5.42 -7.53
CA ILE A 119 -1.12 -6.88 -7.48
C ILE A 119 -2.57 -7.14 -7.06
N CYS A 120 -3.08 -6.41 -6.08
CA CYS A 120 -4.50 -6.54 -5.70
C CYS A 120 -5.42 -6.19 -6.85
N ALA A 121 -5.18 -5.09 -7.53
CA ALA A 121 -5.98 -4.71 -8.70
C ALA A 121 -5.88 -5.76 -9.83
N LYS A 122 -4.68 -6.32 -10.09
CA LYS A 122 -4.45 -7.35 -11.10
C LYS A 122 -5.36 -8.58 -10.93
N TYR A 123 -5.54 -9.03 -9.69
CA TYR A 123 -6.27 -10.27 -9.40
C TYR A 123 -7.73 -10.06 -9.00
N LEU A 124 -8.06 -8.88 -8.48
CA LEU A 124 -9.33 -8.67 -7.78
C LEU A 124 -10.18 -7.55 -8.37
N ALA A 125 -9.61 -6.67 -9.20
CA ALA A 125 -10.40 -5.62 -9.82
C ALA A 125 -11.27 -6.16 -10.97
N PRO A 126 -12.42 -5.52 -11.26
CA PRO A 126 -13.27 -5.93 -12.39
C PRO A 126 -12.52 -5.84 -13.72
N LYS A 127 -12.81 -6.75 -14.65
CA LYS A 127 -12.15 -6.80 -15.97
C LYS A 127 -12.38 -5.51 -16.80
N ASN A 128 -13.51 -4.85 -16.63
CA ASN A 128 -13.89 -3.67 -17.41
C ASN A 128 -13.83 -2.40 -16.56
N ILE A 129 -12.62 -1.93 -16.29
CA ILE A 129 -12.39 -0.66 -15.60
C ILE A 129 -12.45 0.47 -16.63
N LYS A 130 -13.41 1.39 -16.47
CA LYS A 130 -13.54 2.58 -17.30
C LYS A 130 -12.86 3.79 -16.68
N LYS A 131 -12.82 3.85 -15.34
CA LYS A 131 -12.15 4.93 -14.60
C LYS A 131 -11.52 4.40 -13.33
N ILE A 132 -10.32 4.89 -13.05
CA ILE A 132 -9.58 4.68 -11.81
C ILE A 132 -9.83 5.88 -10.89
N GLY A 133 -10.10 5.63 -9.62
CA GLY A 133 -10.21 6.63 -8.58
C GLY A 133 -9.00 6.61 -7.67
N ILE A 134 -8.37 7.75 -7.44
CA ILE A 134 -7.31 7.90 -6.44
C ILE A 134 -7.80 8.87 -5.37
N ILE A 135 -7.83 8.43 -4.12
CA ILE A 135 -8.20 9.25 -2.97
C ILE A 135 -6.96 9.56 -2.17
N GLY A 136 -6.45 10.79 -2.35
CA GLY A 136 -5.19 11.28 -1.81
C GLY A 136 -4.32 11.94 -2.88
N THR A 137 -3.36 12.77 -2.43
CA THR A 137 -2.45 13.52 -3.30
C THR A 137 -0.98 13.39 -2.85
N GLY A 138 -0.66 12.42 -1.99
CA GLY A 138 0.68 12.17 -1.46
C GLY A 138 1.56 11.33 -2.39
N VAL A 139 2.70 10.88 -1.86
CA VAL A 139 3.66 10.01 -2.57
C VAL A 139 2.98 8.71 -3.01
N GLN A 140 2.26 8.06 -2.11
CA GLN A 140 1.55 6.81 -2.43
C GLN A 140 0.48 7.01 -3.53
N ALA A 141 -0.22 8.14 -3.54
CA ALA A 141 -1.21 8.41 -4.60
C ALA A 141 -0.59 8.43 -6.01
N ARG A 142 0.63 8.94 -6.13
CA ARG A 142 1.40 8.93 -7.39
C ARG A 142 1.90 7.54 -7.73
N MET A 143 2.54 6.88 -6.79
CA MET A 143 3.15 5.57 -7.02
C MET A 143 2.11 4.48 -7.28
N GLN A 144 0.99 4.48 -6.57
CA GLN A 144 -0.12 3.55 -6.80
C GLN A 144 -0.61 3.67 -8.24
N LEU A 145 -0.86 4.89 -8.72
CA LEU A 145 -1.30 5.10 -10.09
C LEU A 145 -0.23 4.67 -11.11
N GLN A 146 1.06 4.95 -10.86
CA GLN A 146 2.14 4.56 -11.74
C GLN A 146 2.23 3.04 -11.92
N TYR A 147 2.15 2.27 -10.82
CA TYR A 147 2.24 0.81 -10.89
C TYR A 147 0.94 0.14 -11.37
N LEU A 148 -0.21 0.77 -11.22
CA LEU A 148 -1.46 0.29 -11.84
C LEU A 148 -1.35 0.23 -13.36
N LYS A 149 -0.54 1.08 -14.00
CA LYS A 149 -0.31 1.07 -15.45
C LYS A 149 0.18 -0.28 -15.99
N GLU A 150 0.90 -1.03 -15.16
CA GLU A 150 1.49 -2.33 -15.54
C GLU A 150 0.46 -3.47 -15.53
N VAL A 151 -0.69 -3.27 -14.87
CA VAL A 151 -1.64 -4.37 -14.59
C VAL A 151 -3.08 -4.06 -14.99
N VAL A 152 -3.41 -2.79 -15.28
CA VAL A 152 -4.76 -2.34 -15.61
C VAL A 152 -4.74 -1.54 -16.90
N ASP A 153 -5.54 -1.98 -17.90
CA ASP A 153 -5.70 -1.24 -19.16
C ASP A 153 -6.79 -0.17 -19.05
N CYS A 154 -6.51 0.86 -18.24
CA CYS A 154 -7.38 2.03 -18.09
C CYS A 154 -6.52 3.27 -17.86
N LYS A 155 -6.78 4.33 -18.63
CA LYS A 155 -6.06 5.61 -18.52
C LYS A 155 -6.87 6.72 -17.87
N GLU A 156 -8.18 6.62 -17.89
CA GLU A 156 -9.07 7.62 -17.29
C GLU A 156 -8.98 7.58 -15.77
N THR A 157 -8.60 8.69 -15.15
CA THR A 157 -8.36 8.75 -13.71
C THR A 157 -9.03 9.98 -13.11
N ILE A 158 -9.73 9.79 -11.99
CA ILE A 158 -10.23 10.87 -11.14
C ILE A 158 -9.44 10.87 -9.83
N VAL A 159 -8.81 11.98 -9.51
CA VAL A 159 -8.03 12.16 -8.29
C VAL A 159 -8.73 13.11 -7.34
N TRP A 160 -9.03 12.62 -6.15
CA TRP A 160 -9.59 13.44 -5.09
C TRP A 160 -8.53 13.91 -4.11
N GLY A 161 -8.64 15.16 -3.69
CA GLY A 161 -7.85 15.73 -2.62
C GLY A 161 -8.59 16.87 -1.91
N ARG A 162 -8.20 17.16 -0.67
CA ARG A 162 -8.82 18.24 0.12
C ARG A 162 -8.41 19.65 -0.33
N SER A 163 -7.24 19.78 -0.93
CA SER A 163 -6.65 21.06 -1.33
C SER A 163 -6.56 21.15 -2.85
N SER A 164 -7.11 22.21 -3.42
CA SER A 164 -6.98 22.52 -4.85
C SER A 164 -5.52 22.68 -5.29
N ASP A 165 -4.68 23.28 -4.47
CA ASP A 165 -3.26 23.48 -4.79
C ASP A 165 -2.52 22.12 -4.84
N ALA A 166 -2.81 21.22 -3.89
CA ALA A 166 -2.25 19.87 -3.91
C ALA A 166 -2.71 19.07 -5.13
N LEU A 167 -3.95 19.26 -5.59
CA LEU A 167 -4.48 18.66 -6.80
C LEU A 167 -3.80 19.19 -8.06
N VAL A 168 -3.55 20.51 -8.13
CA VAL A 168 -2.78 21.11 -9.23
C VAL A 168 -1.36 20.56 -9.27
N THR A 169 -0.69 20.50 -8.12
CA THR A 169 0.66 19.93 -8.01
C THR A 169 0.67 18.46 -8.45
N TYR A 170 -0.29 17.66 -7.94
CA TYR A 170 -0.43 16.25 -8.35
C TYR A 170 -0.57 16.09 -9.85
N LYS A 171 -1.46 16.88 -10.47
CA LYS A 171 -1.71 16.82 -11.93
C LYS A 171 -0.47 17.19 -12.74
N ASN A 172 0.29 18.21 -12.29
CA ASN A 172 1.54 18.59 -12.93
C ASN A 172 2.62 17.51 -12.82
N ASP A 173 2.81 16.95 -11.62
CA ASP A 173 3.80 15.88 -11.38
C ASP A 173 3.50 14.61 -12.19
N MET A 174 2.23 14.35 -12.46
CA MET A 174 1.77 13.16 -13.19
C MET A 174 1.50 13.41 -14.69
N ASN A 175 1.85 14.59 -15.21
CA ASN A 175 1.55 14.98 -16.59
C ASN A 175 2.11 14.00 -17.64
N GLU A 176 3.31 13.43 -17.38
CA GLU A 176 3.97 12.48 -18.28
C GLU A 176 3.69 11.01 -17.94
N SER A 177 2.81 10.73 -17.00
CA SER A 177 2.51 9.37 -16.55
C SER A 177 1.81 8.50 -17.61
N GLY A 178 1.17 9.15 -18.59
CA GLY A 178 0.35 8.51 -19.62
C GLY A 178 -1.12 8.30 -19.21
N PHE A 179 -1.53 8.82 -18.04
CA PHE A 179 -2.93 8.85 -17.60
C PHE A 179 -3.62 10.16 -17.98
N ILE A 180 -4.94 10.09 -18.18
CA ILE A 180 -5.82 11.26 -18.40
C ILE A 180 -6.41 11.62 -17.04
N ILE A 181 -5.82 12.61 -16.37
CA ILE A 181 -6.13 12.95 -14.98
C ILE A 181 -7.12 14.10 -14.89
N THR A 182 -8.27 13.81 -14.29
CA THR A 182 -9.24 14.79 -13.80
C THR A 182 -9.08 14.91 -12.29
N THR A 183 -9.11 16.12 -11.74
CA THR A 183 -8.98 16.37 -10.30
C THR A 183 -10.27 16.92 -9.73
N THR A 184 -10.61 16.56 -8.50
CA THR A 184 -11.82 17.01 -7.82
C THR A 184 -11.62 17.15 -6.30
N THR A 185 -12.33 18.09 -5.68
CA THR A 185 -12.49 18.18 -4.22
C THR A 185 -13.79 17.51 -3.74
N ASN A 186 -14.64 17.03 -4.65
CA ASN A 186 -15.86 16.30 -4.34
C ASN A 186 -15.60 14.79 -4.44
N ILE A 187 -15.55 14.10 -3.29
CA ILE A 187 -15.27 12.65 -3.24
C ILE A 187 -16.34 11.80 -3.94
N ASP A 188 -17.59 12.29 -4.01
CA ASP A 188 -18.69 11.58 -4.64
C ASP A 188 -18.45 11.40 -6.15
N GLU A 189 -17.67 12.28 -6.78
CA GLU A 189 -17.30 12.11 -8.20
C GLU A 189 -16.43 10.86 -8.40
N VAL A 190 -15.54 10.55 -7.45
CA VAL A 190 -14.74 9.32 -7.47
C VAL A 190 -15.64 8.11 -7.23
N ILE A 191 -16.39 8.12 -6.12
CA ILE A 191 -17.25 7.00 -5.69
C ILE A 191 -18.27 6.63 -6.76
N ASN A 192 -18.82 7.64 -7.44
CA ASN A 192 -19.89 7.43 -8.42
C ASN A 192 -19.42 7.04 -9.81
N ASN A 193 -18.16 7.25 -10.15
CA ASN A 193 -17.70 7.06 -11.54
C ASN A 193 -16.60 6.01 -11.70
N CYS A 194 -15.91 5.62 -10.61
CA CYS A 194 -14.76 4.72 -10.70
C CYS A 194 -15.11 3.28 -10.31
N GLN A 195 -14.59 2.30 -11.03
CA GLN A 195 -14.73 0.87 -10.75
C GLN A 195 -13.56 0.32 -9.94
N LEU A 196 -12.40 0.97 -10.01
CA LEU A 196 -11.21 0.70 -9.21
C LEU A 196 -10.88 1.97 -8.43
N ILE A 197 -10.87 1.89 -7.12
CA ILE A 197 -10.54 3.01 -6.22
C ILE A 197 -9.35 2.63 -5.35
N VAL A 198 -8.37 3.51 -5.25
CA VAL A 198 -7.25 3.38 -4.30
C VAL A 198 -7.36 4.52 -3.29
N THR A 199 -7.39 4.18 -2.00
CA THR A 199 -7.34 5.17 -0.92
C THR A 199 -5.95 5.18 -0.29
N CYS A 200 -5.35 6.36 -0.14
CA CYS A 200 -3.99 6.53 0.37
C CYS A 200 -3.83 7.88 1.09
N THR A 201 -4.73 8.14 2.03
CA THR A 201 -4.71 9.34 2.87
C THR A 201 -4.27 9.02 4.30
N ALA A 202 -3.98 10.06 5.07
CA ALA A 202 -3.73 9.95 6.50
C ALA A 202 -4.99 10.28 7.32
N SER A 203 -6.18 10.07 6.77
CA SER A 203 -7.44 10.41 7.44
C SER A 203 -7.68 9.53 8.67
N GLU A 204 -8.08 10.17 9.77
CA GLU A 204 -8.56 9.51 10.98
C GLU A 204 -10.10 9.40 11.02
N ARG A 205 -10.76 9.82 9.94
CA ARG A 205 -12.22 9.74 9.81
C ARG A 205 -12.55 9.13 8.46
N SER A 206 -13.54 8.25 8.44
CA SER A 206 -14.00 7.62 7.20
C SER A 206 -14.37 8.65 6.13
N LEU A 207 -13.84 8.45 4.94
CA LEU A 207 -14.08 9.30 3.76
C LEU A 207 -15.14 8.68 2.85
N ILE A 208 -15.14 7.35 2.72
CA ILE A 208 -16.07 6.59 1.90
C ILE A 208 -17.08 5.89 2.81
N LYS A 209 -18.36 6.20 2.63
CA LYS A 209 -19.45 5.61 3.42
C LYS A 209 -20.24 4.54 2.69
N SER A 210 -20.19 4.54 1.38
CA SER A 210 -20.88 3.56 0.53
C SER A 210 -20.18 3.46 -0.82
N LEU A 211 -20.36 2.35 -1.50
CA LEU A 211 -19.82 2.08 -2.82
C LEU A 211 -20.90 1.56 -3.76
N LYS A 212 -20.69 1.73 -5.05
CA LYS A 212 -21.51 1.09 -6.08
C LYS A 212 -21.13 -0.39 -6.18
N LYS A 213 -22.12 -1.21 -6.53
CA LYS A 213 -21.89 -2.64 -6.84
C LYS A 213 -20.88 -2.76 -7.99
N GLY A 214 -19.96 -3.72 -7.86
CA GLY A 214 -18.89 -3.96 -8.83
C GLY A 214 -17.71 -3.00 -8.69
N THR A 215 -17.57 -2.26 -7.56
CA THR A 215 -16.40 -1.44 -7.27
C THR A 215 -15.37 -2.23 -6.46
N HIS A 216 -14.13 -2.20 -6.92
CA HIS A 216 -12.97 -2.66 -6.15
C HIS A 216 -12.34 -1.48 -5.41
N VAL A 217 -11.98 -1.69 -4.13
CA VAL A 217 -11.22 -0.70 -3.35
C VAL A 217 -9.94 -1.32 -2.81
N THR A 218 -8.81 -0.68 -3.11
CA THR A 218 -7.52 -0.95 -2.48
C THR A 218 -7.29 0.10 -1.40
N ALA A 219 -7.46 -0.27 -0.13
CA ALA A 219 -7.33 0.63 1.01
C ALA A 219 -5.90 0.59 1.55
N MET A 220 -5.11 1.65 1.28
CA MET A 220 -3.68 1.72 1.59
C MET A 220 -3.30 2.72 2.68
N GLY A 221 -4.18 3.67 3.01
CA GLY A 221 -3.83 4.79 3.89
C GLY A 221 -3.94 4.49 5.39
N SER A 222 -4.83 3.58 5.76
CA SER A 222 -5.13 3.27 7.16
C SER A 222 -4.17 2.22 7.72
N ASP A 223 -2.95 2.61 8.10
CA ASP A 223 -1.86 1.75 8.59
C ASP A 223 -1.66 1.83 10.11
N THR A 224 -2.46 2.59 10.82
CA THR A 224 -2.42 2.74 12.29
C THR A 224 -3.78 2.43 12.93
N ILE A 225 -3.82 2.43 14.27
CA ILE A 225 -5.05 2.20 15.05
C ILE A 225 -6.06 3.35 14.86
N LEU A 226 -5.59 4.58 14.62
CA LEU A 226 -6.44 5.77 14.55
C LEU A 226 -6.91 6.09 13.14
N LYS A 227 -6.14 5.73 12.11
CA LYS A 227 -6.48 6.04 10.73
C LYS A 227 -7.64 5.19 10.23
N GLN A 228 -8.56 5.86 9.52
CA GLN A 228 -9.71 5.23 8.89
C GLN A 228 -10.10 6.01 7.63
N GLU A 229 -10.14 5.33 6.48
CA GLU A 229 -10.57 5.91 5.20
C GLU A 229 -11.95 5.40 4.78
N LEU A 230 -12.29 4.16 5.15
CA LEU A 230 -13.56 3.52 4.86
C LEU A 230 -14.45 3.46 6.09
N ASP A 231 -15.72 3.80 5.94
CA ASP A 231 -16.72 3.53 6.96
C ASP A 231 -16.90 2.02 7.13
N SER A 232 -17.14 1.57 8.36
CA SER A 232 -17.32 0.14 8.65
C SER A 232 -18.45 -0.49 7.84
N SER A 233 -19.47 0.30 7.46
CA SER A 233 -20.56 -0.15 6.61
C SER A 233 -20.10 -0.60 5.22
N VAL A 234 -19.00 -0.03 4.70
CA VAL A 234 -18.41 -0.46 3.41
C VAL A 234 -17.93 -1.90 3.52
N LEU A 235 -17.22 -2.26 4.59
CA LEU A 235 -16.72 -3.61 4.80
C LEU A 235 -17.87 -4.57 5.17
N LEU A 236 -18.82 -4.12 5.98
CA LEU A 236 -19.99 -4.93 6.35
C LEU A 236 -20.84 -5.33 5.14
N ASN A 237 -20.90 -4.48 4.11
CA ASN A 237 -21.65 -4.73 2.87
C ASN A 237 -20.79 -5.27 1.72
N ALA A 238 -19.46 -5.43 1.90
CA ALA A 238 -18.59 -5.98 0.88
C ALA A 238 -18.87 -7.47 0.66
N ASP A 239 -18.83 -7.94 -0.59
CA ASP A 239 -18.94 -9.37 -0.91
C ASP A 239 -17.66 -10.10 -0.49
N PHE A 240 -16.49 -9.47 -0.68
CA PHE A 240 -15.19 -10.01 -0.30
C PHE A 240 -14.36 -8.97 0.45
N ILE A 241 -13.72 -9.40 1.52
CA ILE A 241 -12.76 -8.61 2.29
C ILE A 241 -11.47 -9.42 2.32
N ILE A 242 -10.41 -8.84 1.77
CA ILE A 242 -9.13 -9.53 1.63
C ILE A 242 -8.06 -8.74 2.40
N SER A 243 -7.25 -9.45 3.16
CA SER A 243 -6.14 -8.88 3.95
C SER A 243 -4.86 -9.64 3.70
N ASP A 244 -3.75 -8.94 3.64
CA ASP A 244 -2.40 -9.50 3.60
C ASP A 244 -2.00 -10.17 4.93
N SER A 245 -2.49 -9.66 6.07
CA SER A 245 -2.20 -10.20 7.40
C SER A 245 -3.41 -10.11 8.33
N LEU A 246 -4.01 -11.26 8.64
CA LEU A 246 -5.13 -11.33 9.59
C LEU A 246 -4.73 -10.83 10.99
N SER A 247 -3.53 -11.17 11.46
CA SER A 247 -3.07 -10.77 12.80
C SER A 247 -2.97 -9.24 12.91
N GLN A 248 -2.40 -8.57 11.91
CA GLN A 248 -2.31 -7.11 11.91
C GLN A 248 -3.68 -6.45 11.71
N SER A 249 -4.59 -7.07 10.96
CA SER A 249 -5.95 -6.57 10.75
C SER A 249 -6.80 -6.55 12.02
N HIS A 250 -6.47 -7.37 13.03
CA HIS A 250 -7.09 -7.29 14.34
C HIS A 250 -6.68 -6.03 15.12
N GLU A 251 -5.46 -5.56 14.91
CA GLU A 251 -4.87 -4.49 15.72
C GLU A 251 -5.03 -3.10 15.12
N ARG A 252 -5.12 -2.99 13.77
CA ARG A 252 -5.06 -1.71 13.08
C ARG A 252 -5.82 -1.69 11.74
N GLY A 253 -6.20 -0.49 11.34
CA GLY A 253 -6.71 -0.10 10.04
C GLY A 253 -8.19 -0.44 9.80
N GLU A 254 -8.63 -0.52 8.54
CA GLU A 254 -10.03 -0.59 8.15
C GLU A 254 -10.77 -1.79 8.75
N ILE A 255 -10.16 -2.97 8.70
CA ILE A 255 -10.76 -4.20 9.25
C ILE A 255 -10.89 -4.12 10.77
N HIS A 256 -9.88 -3.56 11.47
CA HIS A 256 -9.94 -3.34 12.91
C HIS A 256 -11.15 -2.48 13.32
N HIS A 257 -11.40 -1.39 12.60
CA HIS A 257 -12.59 -0.56 12.86
C HIS A 257 -13.88 -1.33 12.60
N ALA A 258 -13.96 -2.04 11.47
CA ALA A 258 -15.14 -2.83 11.13
C ALA A 258 -15.41 -3.99 12.12
N LEU A 259 -14.36 -4.63 12.67
CA LEU A 259 -14.50 -5.66 13.72
C LEU A 259 -15.14 -5.10 14.99
N LYS A 260 -14.79 -3.86 15.38
CA LYS A 260 -15.44 -3.17 16.52
C LYS A 260 -16.93 -2.89 16.26
N ASP A 261 -17.30 -2.69 15.01
CA ASP A 261 -18.66 -2.40 14.56
C ASP A 261 -19.43 -3.67 14.13
N GLY A 262 -18.92 -4.87 14.46
CA GLY A 262 -19.64 -6.13 14.31
C GLY A 262 -19.29 -6.96 13.07
N LEU A 263 -18.26 -6.62 12.33
CA LEU A 263 -17.73 -7.51 11.27
C LEU A 263 -17.19 -8.80 11.91
N SER A 264 -17.57 -9.96 11.36
CA SER A 264 -16.94 -11.22 11.75
C SER A 264 -15.60 -11.40 11.04
N ILE A 265 -14.54 -11.74 11.78
CA ILE A 265 -13.22 -12.04 11.20
C ILE A 265 -13.27 -13.21 10.19
N ASN A 266 -14.21 -14.12 10.34
CA ASN A 266 -14.40 -15.24 9.41
C ASN A 266 -14.83 -14.82 7.99
N ARG A 267 -15.25 -13.56 7.82
CA ARG A 267 -15.51 -12.94 6.51
C ARG A 267 -14.26 -12.40 5.83
N VAL A 268 -13.15 -12.28 6.58
CA VAL A 268 -11.90 -11.76 6.07
C VAL A 268 -11.05 -12.91 5.52
N ILE A 269 -10.72 -12.84 4.26
CA ILE A 269 -9.89 -13.82 3.57
C ILE A 269 -8.43 -13.35 3.68
N ALA A 270 -7.56 -14.19 4.24
CA ALA A 270 -6.12 -13.94 4.17
C ALA A 270 -5.65 -14.09 2.72
N VAL A 271 -4.79 -13.21 2.27
CA VAL A 271 -4.15 -13.35 0.96
C VAL A 271 -3.45 -14.69 0.93
N SER A 272 -3.98 -15.61 0.13
CA SER A 272 -3.30 -16.81 -0.30
C SER A 272 -3.23 -16.72 -1.82
N TYR A 273 -2.04 -16.83 -2.38
CA TYR A 273 -1.83 -16.76 -3.83
C TYR A 273 -2.71 -17.78 -4.59
N THR A 274 -3.01 -18.92 -3.97
CA THR A 274 -3.95 -19.92 -4.50
C THR A 274 -5.38 -19.44 -4.56
N HIS A 275 -5.80 -18.58 -3.62
CA HIS A 275 -7.16 -18.00 -3.60
C HIS A 275 -7.29 -16.82 -4.57
N LEU A 276 -6.24 -16.02 -4.77
CA LEU A 276 -6.28 -14.88 -5.70
C LEU A 276 -6.56 -15.30 -7.14
N ARG A 277 -6.09 -16.48 -7.57
CA ARG A 277 -6.35 -17.01 -8.92
C ARG A 277 -7.76 -17.57 -9.12
N ALA A 278 -8.50 -17.86 -8.04
CA ALA A 278 -9.80 -18.52 -8.11
C ALA A 278 -10.99 -17.55 -8.20
N HIS A 279 -10.80 -16.27 -7.94
CA HIS A 279 -11.89 -15.28 -7.89
C HIS A 279 -12.01 -14.46 -9.17
N GLU A 280 -12.60 -15.03 -10.20
CA GLU A 280 -13.18 -14.26 -11.32
C GLU A 280 -14.63 -13.93 -10.97
N THR A 281 -14.93 -12.78 -10.37
CA THR A 281 -16.32 -12.45 -10.00
C THR A 281 -16.65 -10.97 -10.23
N ASP A 282 -17.93 -10.70 -10.57
CA ASP A 282 -18.56 -9.37 -10.71
C ASP A 282 -18.95 -8.73 -9.34
N SER A 283 -18.21 -8.99 -8.29
CA SER A 283 -18.57 -8.69 -6.90
C SER A 283 -17.82 -7.49 -6.30
N TYR A 284 -18.35 -6.89 -5.22
CA TYR A 284 -17.65 -5.87 -4.43
C TYR A 284 -16.41 -6.44 -3.76
N LEU A 285 -15.26 -5.87 -4.05
CA LEU A 285 -13.99 -6.26 -3.44
C LEU A 285 -13.40 -5.10 -2.64
N VAL A 286 -13.28 -5.27 -1.35
CA VAL A 286 -12.44 -4.42 -0.50
C VAL A 286 -11.18 -5.19 -0.19
N CYS A 287 -10.09 -4.80 -0.82
CA CYS A 287 -8.77 -5.34 -0.52
C CYS A 287 -8.01 -4.36 0.34
N ARG A 288 -7.51 -4.85 1.45
CA ARG A 288 -6.61 -4.10 2.30
C ARG A 288 -5.25 -4.76 2.28
N LEU A 289 -4.25 -3.99 1.87
CA LEU A 289 -2.86 -4.32 2.08
C LEU A 289 -2.32 -3.46 3.21
N LEU A 290 -1.87 -4.11 4.26
CA LEU A 290 -1.15 -3.43 5.32
C LEU A 290 0.23 -3.02 4.78
N ARG A 291 0.67 -1.81 5.16
CA ARG A 291 2.06 -1.43 4.98
C ARG A 291 2.91 -2.30 5.90
N GLU A 292 3.44 -3.38 5.36
CA GLU A 292 4.53 -4.09 6.03
C GLU A 292 5.85 -3.34 5.93
#